data_2782c1373aa5a44c71b1ad7ca8c91ff3
#
_entry.id   2782c1373aa5a44c71b1ad7ca8c91ff3
#
_cell.length_a   1.000
_cell.length_b   1.000
_cell.length_c   1.000
_cell.angle_alpha   90.00
_cell.angle_beta   90.00
_cell.angle_gamma   90.00
#
_symmetry.space_group_name_H-M   'P 1'
#
loop_
_entity.id
_entity.type
_entity.pdbx_description
1 polymer ?
#
loop_
_entity_poly.entity_id
_entity_poly.type
_entity_poly.pdbx_seq_one_letter_code
_entity_poly.pdbx_strand_id
1 'polypeptide(L)'
;RRSLVQIQPPLPQLNNFFVGQKPFFCIKNMNIDEYKNIIEPVVNRNNCMLWGIEILRGKKRVTLRVYIDSKKNIDISDCENVSKDLSYEPMIDLNLGDDYILEVSTPGIDRKFFDLNQLKAYVGKELELKTRESFEGKRKFSGKLLSCDGSYFFIDSTKDSNELKFKFSDIDLCKLKPNYNDFMKEHSYGK
;
A
#
# COMPACT_ATOMS: atom_id res chain seq x y z
N ARG A 1 11.45 11.92 -1.51
CA ARG A 1 10.31 12.51 -0.79
C ARG A 1 9.07 11.69 -1.12
N ARG A 2 8.22 11.41 -0.14
CA ARG A 2 6.88 10.84 -0.41
C ARG A 2 5.98 11.98 -0.86
N SER A 3 5.34 11.82 -2.02
CA SER A 3 4.24 12.70 -2.41
C SER A 3 2.97 12.12 -1.80
N LEU A 4 2.31 12.86 -0.92
CA LEU A 4 1.04 12.48 -0.31
C LEU A 4 0.01 13.54 -0.68
N VAL A 5 -1.07 13.09 -1.30
CA VAL A 5 -2.25 13.92 -1.53
C VAL A 5 -3.38 13.41 -0.65
N GLN A 6 -3.92 14.30 0.18
CA GLN A 6 -5.12 14.04 0.99
C GLN A 6 -6.28 14.80 0.37
N ILE A 7 -7.29 14.08 -0.06
CA ILE A 7 -8.56 14.68 -0.54
C ILE A 7 -9.68 14.14 0.33
N GLN A 8 -10.53 15.04 0.79
CA GLN A 8 -11.80 14.67 1.39
C GLN A 8 -12.78 14.45 0.24
N PRO A 9 -13.41 13.26 0.13
CA PRO A 9 -14.37 13.02 -0.95
C PRO A 9 -15.49 14.06 -0.89
N PRO A 10 -16.03 14.50 -2.05
CA PRO A 10 -17.16 15.39 -2.10
C PRO A 10 -18.37 14.72 -1.43
N LEU A 11 -19.12 15.49 -0.67
CA LEU A 11 -20.40 15.03 -0.12
C LEU A 11 -21.28 14.53 -1.29
N PRO A 12 -21.87 13.35 -1.20
CA PRO A 12 -22.74 12.86 -2.25
C PRO A 12 -23.88 13.86 -2.48
N GLN A 13 -23.99 14.35 -3.72
CA GLN A 13 -25.16 15.14 -4.14
C GLN A 13 -26.35 14.20 -4.17
N LEU A 14 -27.11 14.16 -3.09
CA LEU A 14 -28.40 13.48 -3.03
C LEU A 14 -29.36 14.16 -4.02
N ASN A 15 -29.40 13.62 -5.25
CA ASN A 15 -30.57 13.83 -6.10
C ASN A 15 -31.76 13.21 -5.37
N ASN A 16 -32.65 14.08 -4.85
CA ASN A 16 -33.89 13.76 -4.19
C ASN A 16 -34.82 12.96 -5.11
N PHE A 17 -34.60 11.66 -5.22
CA PHE A 17 -35.54 10.75 -5.89
C PHE A 17 -35.57 9.37 -5.20
N PHE A 18 -35.84 9.36 -3.90
CA PHE A 18 -36.45 8.21 -3.19
C PHE A 18 -36.66 8.62 -1.73
N VAL A 19 -37.81 9.23 -1.49
CA VAL A 19 -38.37 9.33 -0.14
C VAL A 19 -38.89 7.95 0.23
N GLY A 20 -38.27 7.31 1.22
CA GLY A 20 -38.85 6.19 1.94
C GLY A 20 -38.20 4.83 1.63
N GLN A 21 -37.19 4.56 2.32
CA GLN A 21 -36.51 3.33 2.77
C GLN A 21 -35.01 3.44 2.47
N LYS A 22 -34.24 3.73 3.55
CA LYS A 22 -32.80 3.41 3.50
C LYS A 22 -32.73 1.92 3.22
N PRO A 23 -32.14 1.48 2.09
CA PRO A 23 -31.88 0.07 1.93
C PRO A 23 -31.01 -0.33 3.12
N PHE A 24 -31.46 -1.31 3.88
CA PHE A 24 -30.69 -1.98 4.90
C PHE A 24 -29.60 -2.80 4.18
N PHE A 25 -28.69 -2.08 3.51
CA PHE A 25 -27.53 -2.69 2.90
C PHE A 25 -26.64 -3.09 4.07
N CYS A 26 -26.60 -4.38 4.32
CA CYS A 26 -25.63 -4.97 5.21
C CYS A 26 -24.27 -4.42 4.79
N ILE A 27 -23.64 -3.55 5.62
CA ILE A 27 -22.28 -3.05 5.41
C ILE A 27 -21.40 -4.28 5.44
N LYS A 28 -21.17 -4.86 4.28
CA LYS A 28 -20.27 -5.97 4.10
C LYS A 28 -18.88 -5.38 4.24
N ASN A 29 -18.18 -5.72 5.32
CA ASN A 29 -16.78 -5.38 5.44
C ASN A 29 -16.04 -6.00 4.24
N MET A 30 -15.80 -5.20 3.21
CA MET A 30 -15.02 -5.63 2.06
C MET A 30 -13.62 -6.04 2.52
N ASN A 31 -13.13 -7.15 1.97
CA ASN A 31 -11.74 -7.55 2.14
C ASN A 31 -10.84 -6.71 1.22
N ILE A 32 -9.52 -6.82 1.41
CA ILE A 32 -8.55 -6.01 0.67
C ILE A 32 -8.57 -6.31 -0.84
N ASP A 33 -8.90 -7.54 -1.23
CA ASP A 33 -8.96 -7.95 -2.64
C ASP A 33 -10.17 -7.34 -3.35
N GLU A 34 -11.29 -7.18 -2.65
CA GLU A 34 -12.47 -6.49 -3.18
C GLU A 34 -12.16 -5.01 -3.45
N TYR A 35 -11.44 -4.32 -2.52
CA TYR A 35 -10.96 -2.96 -2.76
C TYR A 35 -9.97 -2.90 -3.94
N LYS A 36 -9.09 -3.88 -4.05
CA LYS A 36 -8.16 -3.97 -5.17
C LYS A 36 -8.88 -4.02 -6.50
N ASN A 37 -9.93 -4.84 -6.62
CA ASN A 37 -10.72 -4.97 -7.84
C ASN A 37 -11.40 -3.67 -8.28
N ILE A 38 -11.72 -2.78 -7.33
CA ILE A 38 -12.31 -1.46 -7.62
C ILE A 38 -11.22 -0.44 -7.96
N ILE A 39 -10.15 -0.41 -7.17
CA ILE A 39 -9.13 0.64 -7.23
C ILE A 39 -8.18 0.43 -8.40
N GLU A 40 -7.78 -0.80 -8.70
CA GLU A 40 -6.78 -1.09 -9.73
C GLU A 40 -7.21 -0.61 -11.14
N PRO A 41 -8.46 -0.78 -11.60
CA PRO A 41 -8.91 -0.22 -12.89
C PRO A 41 -8.83 1.31 -12.94
N VAL A 42 -9.12 1.99 -11.82
CA VAL A 42 -9.04 3.45 -11.73
C VAL A 42 -7.59 3.93 -11.83
N VAL A 43 -6.69 3.29 -11.10
CA VAL A 43 -5.25 3.57 -11.13
C VAL A 43 -4.69 3.35 -12.54
N ASN A 44 -5.06 2.24 -13.19
CA ASN A 44 -4.60 1.89 -14.53
C ASN A 44 -5.08 2.90 -15.60
N ARG A 45 -6.30 3.45 -15.48
CA ARG A 45 -6.80 4.52 -16.38
C ARG A 45 -5.93 5.78 -16.32
N ASN A 46 -5.29 6.03 -15.18
CA ASN A 46 -4.37 7.15 -14.99
C ASN A 46 -2.90 6.81 -15.37
N ASN A 47 -2.67 5.74 -16.14
CA ASN A 47 -1.34 5.26 -16.54
C ASN A 47 -0.39 4.94 -15.37
N CYS A 48 -0.96 4.67 -14.21
CA CYS A 48 -0.25 4.25 -13.00
C CYS A 48 -0.47 2.76 -12.74
N MET A 49 0.32 2.18 -11.86
CA MET A 49 0.17 0.82 -11.35
C MET A 49 -0.18 0.85 -9.88
N LEU A 50 -1.15 0.04 -9.47
CA LEU A 50 -1.45 -0.13 -8.06
C LEU A 50 -0.29 -0.88 -7.37
N TRP A 51 0.39 -0.20 -6.44
CA TRP A 51 1.44 -0.81 -5.63
C TRP A 51 0.89 -1.52 -4.41
N GLY A 52 -0.11 -0.92 -3.74
CA GLY A 52 -0.73 -1.52 -2.57
C GLY A 52 -1.82 -0.67 -1.96
N ILE A 53 -2.56 -1.27 -1.03
CA ILE A 53 -3.67 -0.64 -0.33
C ILE A 53 -3.51 -0.90 1.17
N GLU A 54 -3.77 0.11 1.99
CA GLU A 54 -3.90 -0.01 3.45
C GLU A 54 -5.22 0.60 3.91
N ILE A 55 -5.91 -0.10 4.80
CA ILE A 55 -7.09 0.41 5.50
C ILE A 55 -6.69 0.62 6.96
N LEU A 56 -6.51 1.87 7.33
CA LEU A 56 -6.08 2.27 8.67
C LEU A 56 -7.31 2.71 9.47
N ARG A 57 -7.65 1.92 10.49
CA ARG A 57 -8.79 2.21 11.36
C ARG A 57 -8.33 3.07 12.52
N GLY A 58 -8.52 4.38 12.38
CA GLY A 58 -8.29 5.35 13.47
C GLY A 58 -9.43 5.37 14.48
N LYS A 59 -9.26 6.13 15.58
CA LYS A 59 -10.30 6.26 16.61
C LYS A 59 -11.56 7.00 16.11
N LYS A 60 -11.42 7.91 15.16
CA LYS A 60 -12.53 8.75 14.65
C LYS A 60 -12.89 8.41 13.21
N ARG A 61 -11.91 8.13 12.37
CA ARG A 61 -12.07 7.96 10.93
C ARG A 61 -11.27 6.79 10.43
N VAL A 62 -11.75 6.19 9.36
CA VAL A 62 -11.00 5.19 8.57
C VAL A 62 -10.19 5.95 7.53
N THR A 63 -8.94 5.54 7.31
CA THR A 63 -8.13 6.05 6.19
C THR A 63 -7.93 4.93 5.19
N LEU A 64 -8.37 5.15 3.96
CA LEU A 64 -8.02 4.35 2.81
C LEU A 64 -6.77 4.95 2.18
N ARG A 65 -5.65 4.24 2.27
CA ARG A 65 -4.39 4.66 1.68
C ARG A 65 -4.07 3.79 0.47
N VAL A 66 -3.93 4.43 -0.68
CA VAL A 66 -3.62 3.79 -1.96
C VAL A 66 -2.20 4.19 -2.35
N TYR A 67 -1.36 3.20 -2.56
CA TYR A 67 0.00 3.41 -3.08
C TYR A 67 0.02 3.14 -4.57
N ILE A 68 0.52 4.11 -5.34
CA ILE A 68 0.65 4.00 -6.79
C ILE A 68 2.12 4.09 -7.20
N ASP A 69 2.50 3.33 -8.22
CA ASP A 69 3.83 3.36 -8.82
C ASP A 69 3.71 3.45 -10.36
N SER A 70 4.79 3.72 -11.06
CA SER A 70 4.82 3.74 -12.52
C SER A 70 6.21 3.37 -13.02
N LYS A 71 6.29 2.92 -14.26
CA LYS A 71 7.57 2.75 -14.96
C LYS A 71 8.23 4.10 -15.30
N LYS A 72 7.45 5.17 -15.33
CA LYS A 72 7.92 6.56 -15.45
C LYS A 72 7.96 7.18 -14.06
N ASN A 73 8.61 8.32 -13.91
CA ASN A 73 8.55 9.07 -12.66
C ASN A 73 7.10 9.48 -12.38
N ILE A 74 6.61 9.17 -11.18
CA ILE A 74 5.33 9.65 -10.67
C ILE A 74 5.54 11.01 -10.02
N ASP A 75 4.67 11.95 -10.34
CA ASP A 75 4.61 13.25 -9.71
C ASP A 75 3.34 13.42 -8.84
N ILE A 76 3.18 14.60 -8.29
CA ILE A 76 2.04 14.91 -7.43
C ILE A 76 0.73 14.96 -8.22
N SER A 77 0.76 15.35 -9.49
CA SER A 77 -0.42 15.41 -10.35
C SER A 77 -0.99 14.02 -10.65
N ASP A 78 -0.15 13.00 -10.74
CA ASP A 78 -0.62 11.61 -10.88
C ASP A 78 -1.42 11.18 -9.63
N CYS A 79 -0.90 11.52 -8.44
CA CYS A 79 -1.60 11.25 -7.18
C CYS A 79 -2.92 12.02 -7.08
N GLU A 80 -2.95 13.28 -7.53
CA GLU A 80 -4.17 14.11 -7.54
C GLU A 80 -5.22 13.55 -8.48
N ASN A 81 -4.84 13.17 -9.71
CA ASN A 81 -5.75 12.60 -10.70
C ASN A 81 -6.36 11.29 -10.20
N VAL A 82 -5.53 10.36 -9.71
CA VAL A 82 -6.01 9.10 -9.15
C VAL A 82 -6.91 9.33 -7.94
N SER A 83 -6.55 10.25 -7.05
CA SER A 83 -7.35 10.59 -5.87
C SER A 83 -8.71 11.16 -6.25
N LYS A 84 -8.75 12.05 -7.25
CA LYS A 84 -9.98 12.62 -7.77
C LYS A 84 -10.88 11.55 -8.36
N ASP A 85 -10.35 10.67 -9.22
CA ASP A 85 -11.13 9.61 -9.84
C ASP A 85 -11.66 8.62 -8.80
N LEU A 86 -10.85 8.23 -7.80
CA LEU A 86 -11.28 7.35 -6.72
C LEU A 86 -12.37 7.98 -5.83
N SER A 87 -12.40 9.30 -5.69
CA SER A 87 -13.43 9.99 -4.91
C SER A 87 -14.83 9.92 -5.52
N TYR A 88 -14.94 9.47 -6.77
CA TYR A 88 -16.22 9.24 -7.45
C TYR A 88 -16.62 7.76 -7.50
N GLU A 89 -15.90 6.86 -6.82
CA GLU A 89 -16.22 5.43 -6.80
C GLU A 89 -17.24 5.10 -5.68
N PRO A 90 -18.53 4.92 -6.00
CA PRO A 90 -19.59 4.78 -4.99
C PRO A 90 -19.41 3.56 -4.08
N MET A 91 -18.77 2.51 -4.59
CA MET A 91 -18.54 1.29 -3.82
C MET A 91 -17.56 1.49 -2.66
N ILE A 92 -16.66 2.47 -2.76
CA ILE A 92 -15.75 2.84 -1.67
C ILE A 92 -16.55 3.52 -0.56
N ASP A 93 -17.39 4.51 -0.92
CA ASP A 93 -18.23 5.26 0.02
C ASP A 93 -19.21 4.34 0.75
N LEU A 94 -19.86 3.42 0.02
CA LEU A 94 -20.80 2.45 0.59
C LEU A 94 -20.17 1.53 1.64
N ASN A 95 -18.87 1.25 1.54
CA ASN A 95 -18.18 0.31 2.44
C ASN A 95 -17.42 0.99 3.57
N LEU A 96 -16.92 2.20 3.37
CA LEU A 96 -16.16 2.95 4.38
C LEU A 96 -17.01 3.96 5.14
N GLY A 97 -18.22 4.27 4.62
CA GLY A 97 -19.09 5.33 5.14
C GLY A 97 -18.65 6.71 4.63
N ASP A 98 -19.46 7.72 4.95
CA ASP A 98 -19.30 9.09 4.40
C ASP A 98 -18.12 9.88 5.01
N ASP A 99 -17.45 9.33 6.04
CA ASP A 99 -16.43 10.06 6.81
C ASP A 99 -15.10 9.29 6.84
N TYR A 100 -14.61 8.86 5.69
CA TYR A 100 -13.27 8.31 5.56
C TYR A 100 -12.30 9.34 4.95
N ILE A 101 -11.00 9.08 5.10
CA ILE A 101 -9.93 9.84 4.48
C ILE A 101 -9.36 9.01 3.34
N LEU A 102 -9.34 9.56 2.12
CA LEU A 102 -8.64 8.98 0.99
C LEU A 102 -7.24 9.60 0.88
N GLU A 103 -6.22 8.76 0.92
CA GLU A 103 -4.83 9.16 0.72
C GLU A 103 -4.25 8.41 -0.47
N VAL A 104 -3.79 9.12 -1.49
CA VAL A 104 -3.03 8.55 -2.61
C VAL A 104 -1.58 8.99 -2.50
N SER A 105 -0.66 8.05 -2.58
CA SER A 105 0.77 8.29 -2.34
C SER A 105 1.65 7.37 -3.17
N THR A 106 2.89 7.77 -3.37
CA THR A 106 3.93 6.86 -3.86
C THR A 106 4.52 6.01 -2.71
N PRO A 107 5.05 4.81 -2.98
CA PRO A 107 5.61 3.94 -1.93
C PRO A 107 6.79 4.54 -1.17
N GLY A 108 7.50 5.51 -1.75
CA GLY A 108 8.70 6.11 -1.17
C GLY A 108 9.94 5.21 -1.23
N ILE A 109 11.03 5.66 -0.59
CA ILE A 109 12.32 4.93 -0.56
C ILE A 109 12.31 3.77 0.44
N ASP A 110 11.50 3.84 1.49
CA ASP A 110 11.28 2.79 2.50
C ASP A 110 9.98 2.01 2.20
N ARG A 111 9.77 1.72 0.90
CA ARG A 111 8.51 1.14 0.39
C ARG A 111 8.11 -0.13 1.11
N LYS A 112 6.82 -0.23 1.41
CA LYS A 112 6.19 -1.44 1.91
C LYS A 112 5.90 -2.38 0.74
N PHE A 113 5.97 -3.68 1.00
CA PHE A 113 5.60 -4.72 0.05
C PHE A 113 4.28 -5.35 0.47
N PHE A 114 3.38 -5.51 -0.48
CA PHE A 114 2.03 -6.04 -0.30
C PHE A 114 1.86 -7.41 -0.98
N ASP A 115 2.80 -7.77 -1.84
CA ASP A 115 2.81 -9.03 -2.59
C ASP A 115 4.23 -9.57 -2.73
N LEU A 116 4.36 -10.91 -2.71
CA LEU A 116 5.65 -11.57 -2.86
C LEU A 116 6.34 -11.25 -4.21
N ASN A 117 5.54 -11.07 -5.28
CA ASN A 117 6.10 -10.76 -6.60
C ASN A 117 6.83 -9.41 -6.63
N GLN A 118 6.40 -8.47 -5.79
CA GLN A 118 7.08 -7.18 -5.67
C GLN A 118 8.50 -7.34 -5.11
N LEU A 119 8.74 -8.33 -4.24
CA LEU A 119 10.06 -8.60 -3.67
C LEU A 119 11.09 -9.07 -4.69
N LYS A 120 10.66 -9.74 -5.76
CA LYS A 120 11.55 -10.32 -6.77
C LYS A 120 12.51 -9.30 -7.39
N ALA A 121 12.04 -8.04 -7.56
CA ALA A 121 12.86 -6.96 -8.10
C ALA A 121 13.88 -6.40 -7.09
N TYR A 122 13.80 -6.83 -5.82
CA TYR A 122 14.61 -6.29 -4.72
C TYR A 122 15.57 -7.34 -4.12
N VAL A 123 15.82 -8.44 -4.83
CA VAL A 123 16.85 -9.41 -4.45
C VAL A 123 18.19 -8.69 -4.30
N GLY A 124 18.88 -8.96 -3.19
CA GLY A 124 20.13 -8.29 -2.80
C GLY A 124 19.96 -7.01 -1.97
N LYS A 125 18.74 -6.50 -1.77
CA LYS A 125 18.45 -5.32 -0.93
C LYS A 125 18.13 -5.74 0.51
N GLU A 126 18.36 -4.83 1.46
CA GLU A 126 18.01 -5.05 2.86
C GLU A 126 16.51 -4.81 3.10
N LEU A 127 15.90 -5.71 3.86
CA LEU A 127 14.51 -5.66 4.27
C LEU A 127 14.37 -5.54 5.79
N GLU A 128 13.31 -4.91 6.22
CA GLU A 128 12.78 -4.98 7.58
C GLU A 128 11.44 -5.71 7.58
N LEU A 129 11.32 -6.71 8.44
CA LEU A 129 10.17 -7.59 8.52
C LEU A 129 9.55 -7.55 9.91
N LYS A 130 8.24 -7.68 9.97
CA LYS A 130 7.49 -7.99 11.18
C LYS A 130 6.53 -9.13 10.89
N THR A 131 6.67 -10.22 11.62
CA THR A 131 5.81 -11.40 11.50
C THR A 131 4.50 -11.20 12.27
N ARG A 132 3.43 -11.86 11.82
CA ARG A 132 2.12 -11.87 12.53
C ARG A 132 2.25 -12.59 13.87
N GLU A 133 2.92 -13.72 13.85
CA GLU A 133 3.21 -14.52 15.05
C GLU A 133 4.69 -14.42 15.43
N SER A 134 5.00 -14.84 16.64
CA SER A 134 6.39 -14.91 17.10
C SER A 134 7.11 -16.07 16.42
N PHE A 135 8.26 -15.81 15.85
CA PHE A 135 9.18 -16.80 15.31
C PHE A 135 10.45 -16.78 16.16
N GLU A 136 10.75 -17.90 16.83
CA GLU A 136 11.88 -18.03 17.76
C GLU A 136 11.91 -16.93 18.84
N GLY A 137 10.74 -16.59 19.39
CA GLY A 137 10.62 -15.55 20.43
C GLY A 137 10.72 -14.11 19.94
N LYS A 138 10.92 -13.90 18.64
CA LYS A 138 11.05 -12.56 18.00
C LYS A 138 9.95 -12.37 16.97
N ARG A 139 9.58 -11.10 16.73
CA ARG A 139 8.62 -10.71 15.67
C ARG A 139 9.23 -9.75 14.66
N LYS A 140 10.41 -9.21 14.91
CA LYS A 140 11.08 -8.24 14.05
C LYS A 140 12.39 -8.81 13.56
N PHE A 141 12.57 -8.81 12.26
CA PHE A 141 13.74 -9.32 11.57
C PHE A 141 14.25 -8.27 10.58
N SER A 142 15.53 -8.31 10.31
CA SER A 142 16.17 -7.48 9.29
C SER A 142 17.26 -8.30 8.63
N GLY A 143 17.34 -8.22 7.32
CA GLY A 143 18.34 -8.95 6.57
C GLY A 143 18.28 -8.66 5.08
N LYS A 144 19.29 -9.14 4.36
CA LYS A 144 19.39 -9.02 2.92
C LYS A 144 18.51 -10.06 2.25
N LEU A 145 17.65 -9.65 1.32
CA LEU A 145 16.85 -10.57 0.52
C LEU A 145 17.75 -11.40 -0.39
N LEU A 146 17.76 -12.73 -0.21
CA LEU A 146 18.54 -13.66 -1.01
C LEU A 146 17.80 -14.13 -2.24
N SER A 147 16.57 -14.62 -2.05
CA SER A 147 15.75 -15.17 -3.13
C SER A 147 14.27 -15.19 -2.77
N CYS A 148 13.43 -15.41 -3.79
CA CYS A 148 12.00 -15.66 -3.66
C CYS A 148 11.66 -16.92 -4.45
N ASP A 149 10.98 -17.88 -3.81
CA ASP A 149 10.56 -19.12 -4.43
C ASP A 149 9.14 -19.52 -4.00
N GLY A 150 8.25 -19.68 -4.98
CA GLY A 150 6.85 -20.04 -4.74
C GLY A 150 6.15 -19.03 -3.85
N SER A 151 5.79 -19.44 -2.63
CA SER A 151 5.15 -18.60 -1.60
C SER A 151 6.12 -18.12 -0.52
N TYR A 152 7.40 -18.43 -0.68
CA TYR A 152 8.43 -18.16 0.32
C TYR A 152 9.46 -17.16 -0.19
N PHE A 153 10.14 -16.52 0.75
CA PHE A 153 11.35 -15.74 0.48
C PHE A 153 12.39 -15.99 1.58
N PHE A 154 13.63 -15.75 1.24
CA PHE A 154 14.78 -16.07 2.08
C PHE A 154 15.57 -14.79 2.34
N ILE A 155 15.93 -14.58 3.59
CA ILE A 155 16.79 -13.45 3.99
C ILE A 155 18.03 -13.95 4.71
N ASP A 156 19.15 -13.28 4.48
CA ASP A 156 20.35 -13.40 5.29
C ASP A 156 20.23 -12.47 6.49
N SER A 157 20.10 -13.06 7.68
CA SER A 157 19.94 -12.27 8.93
C SER A 157 21.24 -11.55 9.25
N THR A 158 21.15 -10.22 9.35
CA THR A 158 22.31 -9.38 9.71
C THR A 158 22.82 -9.61 11.14
N LYS A 159 22.03 -10.30 11.99
CA LYS A 159 22.39 -10.50 13.41
C LYS A 159 22.93 -11.89 13.71
N ASP A 160 22.41 -12.90 13.05
CA ASP A 160 22.68 -14.30 13.41
C ASP A 160 23.45 -15.05 12.31
N SER A 161 23.82 -14.41 11.19
CA SER A 161 24.50 -14.98 10.01
C SER A 161 23.86 -16.28 9.49
N ASN A 162 22.56 -16.40 9.68
CA ASN A 162 21.79 -17.56 9.26
C ASN A 162 20.76 -17.15 8.19
N GLU A 163 20.55 -18.05 7.23
CA GLU A 163 19.46 -17.92 6.28
C GLU A 163 18.12 -18.20 6.97
N LEU A 164 17.21 -17.27 6.90
CA LEU A 164 15.85 -17.40 7.44
C LEU A 164 14.83 -17.47 6.29
N LYS A 165 13.95 -18.46 6.37
CA LYS A 165 12.86 -18.68 5.43
C LYS A 165 11.54 -18.15 6.00
N PHE A 166 10.85 -17.32 5.23
CA PHE A 166 9.53 -16.80 5.60
C PHE A 166 8.52 -17.06 4.51
N LYS A 167 7.28 -17.35 4.92
CA LYS A 167 6.13 -17.34 4.02
C LYS A 167 5.53 -15.94 4.03
N PHE A 168 5.23 -15.37 2.85
CA PHE A 168 4.76 -13.99 2.77
C PHE A 168 3.44 -13.75 3.50
N SER A 169 2.54 -14.75 3.55
CA SER A 169 1.27 -14.69 4.30
C SER A 169 1.45 -14.49 5.80
N ASP A 170 2.59 -14.88 6.36
CA ASP A 170 2.86 -14.83 7.79
C ASP A 170 3.49 -13.49 8.21
N ILE A 171 3.70 -12.61 7.22
CA ILE A 171 4.27 -11.27 7.42
C ILE A 171 3.16 -10.26 7.68
N ASP A 172 3.30 -9.50 8.75
CA ASP A 172 2.46 -8.36 9.11
C ASP A 172 2.94 -7.08 8.39
N LEU A 173 4.26 -6.89 8.31
CA LEU A 173 4.91 -5.77 7.64
C LEU A 173 6.20 -6.24 6.97
N CYS A 174 6.33 -5.95 5.68
CA CYS A 174 7.59 -6.07 4.94
C CYS A 174 7.90 -4.72 4.30
N LYS A 175 9.08 -4.17 4.55
CA LYS A 175 9.49 -2.91 3.94
C LYS A 175 10.97 -2.92 3.56
N LEU A 176 11.29 -2.14 2.55
CA LEU A 176 12.67 -1.90 2.17
C LEU A 176 13.37 -1.08 3.27
N LYS A 177 14.56 -1.48 3.65
CA LYS A 177 15.44 -0.69 4.50
C LYS A 177 16.37 0.12 3.58
N PRO A 178 16.12 1.44 3.44
CA PRO A 178 16.90 2.24 2.52
C PRO A 178 18.34 2.41 3.02
N ASN A 179 19.29 2.26 2.11
CA ASN A 179 20.66 2.73 2.34
C ASN A 179 20.73 4.22 1.96
N TYR A 180 20.67 5.09 2.94
CA TYR A 180 20.69 6.54 2.72
C TYR A 180 21.97 7.02 2.02
N ASN A 181 23.09 6.32 2.19
CA ASN A 181 24.34 6.67 1.52
C ASN A 181 24.27 6.46 0.00
N ASP A 182 23.60 5.40 -0.46
CA ASP A 182 23.41 5.13 -1.87
C ASP A 182 22.42 6.13 -2.47
N PHE A 183 21.32 6.43 -1.74
CA PHE A 183 20.36 7.43 -2.16
C PHE A 183 20.97 8.82 -2.33
N MET A 184 21.83 9.24 -1.40
CA MET A 184 22.51 10.54 -1.48
C MET A 184 23.50 10.60 -2.65
N LYS A 185 24.16 9.50 -3.00
CA LYS A 185 25.06 9.42 -4.17
C LYS A 185 24.31 9.57 -5.49
N GLU A 186 23.18 8.87 -5.64
CA GLU A 186 22.35 8.93 -6.85
C GLU A 186 21.78 10.35 -7.10
N HIS A 187 21.53 11.13 -6.03
CA HIS A 187 20.95 12.48 -6.14
C HIS A 187 21.98 13.61 -6.05
N SER A 188 23.26 13.32 -5.80
CA SER A 188 24.34 14.33 -5.75
C SER A 188 24.93 14.67 -7.12
N TYR A 189 24.60 13.95 -8.18
CA TYR A 189 25.06 14.22 -9.57
C TYR A 189 24.23 15.24 -10.36
N GLY A 190 23.34 15.99 -9.68
CA GLY A 190 22.50 17.02 -10.27
C GLY A 190 22.88 18.44 -9.82
N LYS A 191 24.18 18.81 -9.89
CA LYS A 191 24.62 20.21 -9.83
C LYS A 191 25.53 20.50 -11.00
#